data_63c17848d4dd7cb80f09840bcdc54e66
#
_entry.id   63c17848d4dd7cb80f09840bcdc54e66
#
_cell.length_a   1.000
_cell.length_b   1.000
_cell.length_c   1.000
_cell.angle_alpha   90.00
_cell.angle_beta   90.00
_cell.angle_gamma   90.00
#
_symmetry.space_group_name_H-M   'P 1'
#
loop_
_entity.id
_entity.type
_entity.pdbx_description
1 polymer ?
#
loop_
_entity_poly.entity_id
_entity_poly.type
_entity_poly.pdbx_seq_one_letter_code
_entity_poly.pdbx_strand_id
1 'polypeptide(L)'
;MQEHSYLEKRSQLQQYFDRTAFDAWAKLTSTAPVSGIRKTVRAGRDEMRKVLLSYLPADLHGQRVLDAGCGTGALAVELAKRGAQVMATDISPTLIDLARERLPTDLGRGSIEFFAGDMLDPSLGNFDHVVCMDSMIHYHRRDITKALAGLAQRTSQRIAFTFAPKNPFLSTMITVGRLFPRGDRAPFIEPVAEQTLAKLITHEPDLTAWKIDATQKIARGFYISQAMVLTR
;
A
#
# COMPACT_ATOMS: atom_id res chain seq x y z
N MET A 1 20.07 -14.23 0.75
CA MET A 1 19.90 -13.59 -0.58
C MET A 1 18.54 -12.89 -0.77
N GLN A 2 17.42 -13.41 -0.29
CA GLN A 2 16.09 -12.78 -0.51
C GLN A 2 15.79 -11.64 0.47
N GLU A 3 16.26 -11.71 1.70
CA GLU A 3 16.16 -10.64 2.70
C GLU A 3 16.92 -9.39 2.23
N HIS A 4 18.06 -9.59 1.57
CA HIS A 4 18.87 -8.53 0.96
C HIS A 4 18.07 -7.76 -0.13
N SER A 5 17.28 -8.45 -0.95
CA SER A 5 16.48 -7.84 -2.03
C SER A 5 15.38 -6.92 -1.48
N TYR A 6 14.69 -7.34 -0.40
CA TYR A 6 13.68 -6.51 0.27
C TYR A 6 14.29 -5.24 0.89
N LEU A 7 15.38 -5.39 1.65
CA LEU A 7 16.06 -4.28 2.33
C LEU A 7 16.65 -3.27 1.35
N GLU A 8 17.28 -3.74 0.27
CA GLU A 8 17.78 -2.87 -0.81
C GLU A 8 16.65 -2.08 -1.45
N LYS A 9 15.55 -2.76 -1.79
CA LYS A 9 14.40 -2.11 -2.41
C LYS A 9 13.77 -1.08 -1.48
N ARG A 10 13.61 -1.42 -0.20
CA ARG A 10 13.12 -0.51 0.82
C ARG A 10 13.97 0.77 0.91
N SER A 11 15.30 0.62 0.96
CA SER A 11 16.22 1.77 1.01
C SER A 11 16.11 2.66 -0.23
N GLN A 12 16.01 2.06 -1.43
CA GLN A 12 15.80 2.80 -2.68
C GLN A 12 14.47 3.57 -2.67
N LEU A 13 13.39 2.94 -2.19
CA LEU A 13 12.07 3.56 -2.08
C LEU A 13 12.09 4.74 -1.10
N GLN A 14 12.71 4.56 0.06
CA GLN A 14 12.85 5.61 1.06
C GLN A 14 13.55 6.85 0.47
N GLN A 15 14.73 6.66 -0.15
CA GLN A 15 15.46 7.77 -0.77
C GLN A 15 14.66 8.48 -1.86
N TYR A 16 13.91 7.71 -2.65
CA TYR A 16 13.08 8.28 -3.71
C TYR A 16 11.94 9.14 -3.14
N PHE A 17 11.19 8.62 -2.18
CA PHE A 17 10.05 9.35 -1.61
C PHE A 17 10.47 10.54 -0.77
N ASP A 18 11.60 10.47 -0.07
CA ASP A 18 12.11 11.58 0.74
C ASP A 18 12.72 12.71 -0.09
N ARG A 19 13.33 12.41 -1.24
CA ARG A 19 14.12 13.41 -1.99
C ARG A 19 13.51 13.81 -3.31
N THR A 20 12.98 12.84 -4.08
CA THR A 20 12.65 13.07 -5.50
C THR A 20 11.14 13.22 -5.71
N ALA A 21 10.33 12.47 -4.98
CA ALA A 21 8.90 12.38 -5.24
C ALA A 21 8.03 13.15 -4.23
N PHE A 22 8.62 13.68 -3.16
CA PHE A 22 7.86 14.32 -2.08
C PHE A 22 6.86 15.35 -2.57
N ASP A 23 7.30 16.39 -3.31
CA ASP A 23 6.42 17.44 -3.81
C ASP A 23 5.35 16.93 -4.75
N ALA A 24 5.73 16.00 -5.65
CA ALA A 24 4.80 15.41 -6.60
C ALA A 24 3.74 14.58 -5.89
N TRP A 25 4.13 13.82 -4.87
CA TRP A 25 3.25 12.98 -4.07
C TRP A 25 2.37 13.80 -3.13
N ALA A 26 2.94 14.79 -2.46
CA ALA A 26 2.21 15.76 -1.64
C ALA A 26 1.11 16.45 -2.44
N LYS A 27 1.42 16.88 -3.69
CA LYS A 27 0.44 17.49 -4.59
C LYS A 27 -0.60 16.49 -5.11
N LEU A 28 -0.19 15.26 -5.45
CA LEU A 28 -1.11 14.22 -5.94
C LEU A 28 -2.14 13.84 -4.89
N THR A 29 -1.74 13.78 -3.62
CA THR A 29 -2.57 13.36 -2.48
C THR A 29 -3.29 14.51 -1.79
N SER A 30 -3.14 15.76 -2.26
CA SER A 30 -3.86 16.94 -1.77
C SER A 30 -5.13 17.22 -2.59
N THR A 31 -5.91 18.22 -2.17
CA THR A 31 -7.05 18.76 -2.93
C THR A 31 -6.64 19.72 -4.06
N ALA A 32 -5.35 20.08 -4.15
CA ALA A 32 -4.85 21.03 -5.16
C ALA A 32 -5.15 20.57 -6.59
N PRO A 33 -5.39 21.51 -7.52
CA PRO A 33 -5.56 21.20 -8.94
C PRO A 33 -4.36 20.43 -9.51
N VAL A 34 -4.63 19.39 -10.29
CA VAL A 34 -3.60 18.57 -10.93
C VAL A 34 -3.87 18.43 -12.42
N SER A 35 -2.83 18.13 -13.23
CA SER A 35 -2.96 17.89 -14.67
C SER A 35 -3.88 16.70 -14.97
N GLY A 36 -4.36 16.60 -16.23
CA GLY A 36 -5.30 15.54 -16.64
C GLY A 36 -4.85 14.13 -16.28
N ILE A 37 -3.57 13.78 -16.50
CA ILE A 37 -2.99 12.48 -16.12
C ILE A 37 -3.06 12.26 -14.61
N ARG A 38 -2.60 13.23 -13.83
CA ARG A 38 -2.62 13.14 -12.35
C ARG A 38 -4.06 13.10 -11.80
N LYS A 39 -5.01 13.70 -12.49
CA LYS A 39 -6.44 13.63 -12.15
C LYS A 39 -6.97 12.20 -12.28
N THR A 40 -6.61 11.48 -13.35
CA THR A 40 -7.01 10.07 -13.50
C THR A 40 -6.36 9.16 -12.46
N VAL A 41 -5.09 9.42 -12.11
CA VAL A 41 -4.38 8.68 -11.04
C VAL A 41 -5.06 8.92 -9.69
N ARG A 42 -5.39 10.17 -9.35
CA ARG A 42 -6.10 10.50 -8.10
C ARG A 42 -7.45 9.79 -8.03
N ALA A 43 -8.26 9.89 -9.08
CA ALA A 43 -9.57 9.23 -9.14
C ALA A 43 -9.46 7.70 -8.99
N GLY A 44 -8.46 7.08 -9.64
CA GLY A 44 -8.21 5.65 -9.51
C GLY A 44 -7.78 5.24 -8.09
N ARG A 45 -6.95 6.04 -7.44
CA ARG A 45 -6.58 5.83 -6.03
C ARG A 45 -7.76 5.97 -5.08
N ASP A 46 -8.64 6.96 -5.32
CA ASP A 46 -9.85 7.15 -4.51
C ASP A 46 -10.80 5.96 -4.66
N GLU A 47 -10.94 5.42 -5.86
CA GLU A 47 -11.71 4.21 -6.13
C GLU A 47 -11.08 2.97 -5.46
N MET A 48 -9.75 2.81 -5.56
CA MET A 48 -9.03 1.70 -4.91
C MET A 48 -9.15 1.76 -3.38
N ARG A 49 -9.09 2.95 -2.79
CA ARG A 49 -9.30 3.12 -1.35
C ARG A 49 -10.69 2.63 -0.92
N LYS A 50 -11.73 2.95 -1.70
CA LYS A 50 -13.10 2.44 -1.45
C LYS A 50 -13.17 0.92 -1.54
N VAL A 51 -12.46 0.31 -2.49
CA VAL A 51 -12.38 -1.15 -2.64
C VAL A 51 -11.72 -1.77 -1.41
N LEU A 52 -10.55 -1.29 -0.99
CA LEU A 52 -9.87 -1.81 0.20
C LEU A 52 -10.74 -1.67 1.46
N LEU A 53 -11.40 -0.52 1.61
CA LEU A 53 -12.32 -0.28 2.71
C LEU A 53 -13.57 -1.18 2.66
N SER A 54 -14.00 -1.64 1.48
CA SER A 54 -15.13 -2.56 1.34
C SER A 54 -14.79 -3.99 1.78
N TYR A 55 -13.50 -4.34 1.83
CA TYR A 55 -13.04 -5.62 2.35
C TYR A 55 -12.99 -5.70 3.88
N LEU A 56 -13.16 -4.57 4.55
CA LEU A 56 -13.16 -4.48 6.01
C LEU A 56 -14.56 -4.22 6.54
N PRO A 57 -14.84 -4.53 7.82
CA PRO A 57 -16.10 -4.17 8.47
C PRO A 57 -16.38 -2.66 8.38
N ALA A 58 -17.66 -2.30 8.27
CA ALA A 58 -18.08 -0.91 8.25
C ALA A 58 -17.83 -0.20 9.60
N ASP A 59 -18.00 -0.91 10.71
CA ASP A 59 -17.63 -0.49 12.06
C ASP A 59 -16.36 -1.23 12.49
N LEU A 60 -15.31 -0.49 12.79
CA LEU A 60 -13.99 -0.98 13.25
C LEU A 60 -13.74 -0.58 14.71
N HIS A 61 -14.79 -0.23 15.45
CA HIS A 61 -14.65 0.19 16.85
C HIS A 61 -13.98 -0.90 17.69
N GLY A 62 -12.94 -0.51 18.42
CA GLY A 62 -12.15 -1.42 19.25
C GLY A 62 -11.16 -2.30 18.48
N GLN A 63 -11.10 -2.22 17.15
CA GLN A 63 -10.19 -3.00 16.33
C GLN A 63 -8.90 -2.24 16.04
N ARG A 64 -7.78 -2.94 16.06
CA ARG A 64 -6.47 -2.41 15.67
C ARG A 64 -6.20 -2.69 14.20
N VAL A 65 -5.87 -1.65 13.44
CA VAL A 65 -5.60 -1.76 12.00
C VAL A 65 -4.22 -1.19 11.69
N LEU A 66 -3.40 -1.95 10.94
CA LEU A 66 -2.16 -1.45 10.37
C LEU A 66 -2.42 -0.91 8.96
N ASP A 67 -2.13 0.37 8.72
CA ASP A 67 -2.00 0.96 7.38
C ASP A 67 -0.52 0.93 6.97
N ALA A 68 -0.15 -0.09 6.19
CA ALA A 68 1.24 -0.40 5.86
C ALA A 68 1.67 0.28 4.55
N GLY A 69 2.47 1.33 4.65
CA GLY A 69 2.80 2.24 3.56
C GLY A 69 1.71 3.30 3.40
N CYS A 70 1.38 4.00 4.49
CA CYS A 70 0.25 4.92 4.57
C CYS A 70 0.43 6.19 3.74
N GLY A 71 1.67 6.50 3.33
CA GLY A 71 1.98 7.75 2.63
C GLY A 71 1.53 8.98 3.43
N THR A 72 0.61 9.76 2.88
CA THR A 72 0.05 10.96 3.53
C THR A 72 -1.19 10.70 4.40
N GLY A 73 -1.45 9.44 4.79
CA GLY A 73 -2.45 9.07 5.79
C GLY A 73 -3.91 9.04 5.33
N ALA A 74 -4.19 9.18 4.03
CA ALA A 74 -5.58 9.30 3.57
C ALA A 74 -6.44 8.05 3.84
N LEU A 75 -5.86 6.83 3.77
CA LEU A 75 -6.56 5.59 4.10
C LEU A 75 -6.68 5.44 5.62
N ALA A 76 -5.63 5.77 6.38
CA ALA A 76 -5.64 5.76 7.84
C ALA A 76 -6.77 6.63 8.42
N VAL A 77 -7.02 7.82 7.84
CA VAL A 77 -8.12 8.70 8.26
C VAL A 77 -9.49 8.04 8.08
N GLU A 78 -9.72 7.37 6.94
CA GLU A 78 -10.99 6.69 6.70
C GLU A 78 -11.20 5.48 7.63
N LEU A 79 -10.11 4.76 7.97
CA LEU A 79 -10.16 3.67 8.94
C LEU A 79 -10.48 4.18 10.36
N ALA A 80 -9.82 5.27 10.79
CA ALA A 80 -10.08 5.88 12.08
C ALA A 80 -11.53 6.41 12.18
N LYS A 81 -12.06 7.03 11.14
CA LYS A 81 -13.48 7.46 11.09
C LYS A 81 -14.46 6.30 11.25
N ARG A 82 -14.06 5.07 10.89
CA ARG A 82 -14.83 3.84 11.18
C ARG A 82 -14.64 3.33 12.63
N GLY A 83 -13.88 4.05 13.46
CA GLY A 83 -13.65 3.72 14.87
C GLY A 83 -12.38 2.91 15.15
N ALA A 84 -11.54 2.63 14.16
CA ALA A 84 -10.32 1.86 14.34
C ALA A 84 -9.25 2.60 15.15
N GLN A 85 -8.45 1.83 15.89
CA GLN A 85 -7.14 2.25 16.38
C GLN A 85 -6.11 1.95 15.29
N VAL A 86 -5.71 2.98 14.54
CA VAL A 86 -4.85 2.81 13.37
C VAL A 86 -3.39 3.04 13.73
N MET A 87 -2.54 2.07 13.44
CA MET A 87 -1.09 2.24 13.32
C MET A 87 -0.79 2.50 11.85
N ALA A 88 -0.34 3.71 11.52
CA ALA A 88 -0.05 4.11 10.15
C ALA A 88 1.47 4.21 9.95
N THR A 89 2.04 3.32 9.12
CA THR A 89 3.49 3.27 8.91
C THR A 89 3.87 3.65 7.50
N ASP A 90 4.97 4.37 7.35
CA ASP A 90 5.63 4.58 6.06
C ASP A 90 7.15 4.63 6.26
N ILE A 91 7.90 4.17 5.25
CA ILE A 91 9.37 4.20 5.27
C ILE A 91 9.93 5.62 5.12
N SER A 92 9.12 6.57 4.62
CA SER A 92 9.49 7.97 4.42
C SER A 92 9.08 8.82 5.64
N PRO A 93 10.04 9.28 6.47
CA PRO A 93 9.75 10.21 7.56
C PRO A 93 9.05 11.48 7.08
N THR A 94 9.44 12.01 5.92
CA THR A 94 8.83 13.21 5.33
C THR A 94 7.36 13.02 4.98
N LEU A 95 6.94 11.85 4.50
CA LEU A 95 5.53 11.56 4.26
C LEU A 95 4.75 11.41 5.57
N ILE A 96 5.36 10.83 6.59
CA ILE A 96 4.77 10.72 7.93
C ILE A 96 4.56 12.10 8.56
N ASP A 97 5.53 13.00 8.44
CA ASP A 97 5.37 14.37 8.96
C ASP A 97 4.24 15.11 8.24
N LEU A 98 4.17 14.98 6.90
CA LEU A 98 3.07 15.51 6.11
C LEU A 98 1.71 14.88 6.48
N ALA A 99 1.69 13.58 6.81
CA ALA A 99 0.47 12.90 7.26
C ALA A 99 -0.02 13.47 8.61
N ARG A 100 0.91 13.74 9.54
CA ARG A 100 0.60 14.42 10.82
C ARG A 100 0.06 15.82 10.62
N GLU A 101 0.66 16.62 9.73
CA GLU A 101 0.18 17.97 9.41
C GLU A 101 -1.23 17.97 8.80
N ARG A 102 -1.58 16.94 8.04
CA ARG A 102 -2.88 16.79 7.36
C ARG A 102 -3.95 16.09 8.19
N LEU A 103 -3.61 15.67 9.40
CA LEU A 103 -4.52 14.93 10.25
C LEU A 103 -5.75 15.81 10.60
N PRO A 104 -6.97 15.35 10.28
CA PRO A 104 -8.18 16.06 10.70
C PRO A 104 -8.31 16.09 12.23
N THR A 105 -8.92 17.14 12.73
CA THR A 105 -9.20 17.28 14.17
C THR A 105 -10.27 16.30 14.66
N ASP A 106 -11.16 15.86 13.76
CA ASP A 106 -12.22 14.90 14.07
C ASP A 106 -11.98 13.58 13.36
N LEU A 107 -11.73 12.54 14.13
CA LEU A 107 -11.58 11.14 13.71
C LEU A 107 -12.74 10.27 14.25
N GLY A 108 -13.79 10.88 14.80
CA GLY A 108 -14.86 10.15 15.47
C GLY A 108 -14.36 9.40 16.70
N ARG A 109 -14.63 8.10 16.78
CA ARG A 109 -14.21 7.24 17.92
C ARG A 109 -12.85 6.57 17.70
N GLY A 110 -12.21 6.78 16.56
CA GLY A 110 -10.93 6.17 16.22
C GLY A 110 -9.73 7.04 16.58
N SER A 111 -8.56 6.48 16.35
CA SER A 111 -7.27 7.17 16.58
C SER A 111 -6.26 6.75 15.52
N ILE A 112 -5.23 7.57 15.31
CA ILE A 112 -4.12 7.25 14.42
C ILE A 112 -2.82 7.53 15.16
N GLU A 113 -1.96 6.53 15.16
CA GLU A 113 -0.56 6.64 15.55
C GLU A 113 0.31 6.50 14.30
N PHE A 114 1.25 7.44 14.11
CA PHE A 114 2.14 7.44 12.93
C PHE A 114 3.54 6.96 13.32
N PHE A 115 4.07 6.03 12.53
CA PHE A 115 5.39 5.47 12.71
C PHE A 115 6.20 5.56 11.41
N ALA A 116 7.37 6.22 11.46
CA ALA A 116 8.31 6.25 10.34
C ALA A 116 9.23 5.04 10.42
N GLY A 117 8.97 4.01 9.59
CA GLY A 117 9.72 2.76 9.66
C GLY A 117 9.15 1.64 8.81
N ASP A 118 9.69 0.44 9.03
CA ASP A 118 9.30 -0.76 8.32
C ASP A 118 7.94 -1.28 8.80
N MET A 119 7.03 -1.57 7.87
CA MET A 119 5.74 -2.21 8.16
C MET A 119 5.90 -3.61 8.80
N LEU A 120 7.07 -4.24 8.66
CA LEU A 120 7.38 -5.54 9.24
C LEU A 120 8.03 -5.44 10.64
N ASP A 121 8.25 -4.24 11.18
CA ASP A 121 8.87 -4.06 12.49
C ASP A 121 8.02 -4.74 13.58
N PRO A 122 8.59 -5.71 14.34
CA PRO A 122 7.85 -6.43 15.37
C PRO A 122 7.38 -5.53 16.53
N SER A 123 8.00 -4.38 16.74
CA SER A 123 7.58 -3.42 17.77
C SER A 123 6.18 -2.84 17.56
N LEU A 124 5.65 -2.91 16.33
CA LEU A 124 4.30 -2.43 15.99
C LEU A 124 3.19 -3.28 16.65
N GLY A 125 3.49 -4.49 17.12
CA GLY A 125 2.55 -5.39 17.81
C GLY A 125 1.59 -6.12 16.87
N ASN A 126 0.42 -6.52 17.39
CA ASN A 126 -0.57 -7.32 16.69
C ASN A 126 -1.75 -6.47 16.22
N PHE A 127 -2.45 -6.95 15.18
CA PHE A 127 -3.55 -6.26 14.51
C PHE A 127 -4.73 -7.20 14.24
N ASP A 128 -5.92 -6.64 14.17
CA ASP A 128 -7.09 -7.34 13.66
C ASP A 128 -7.07 -7.34 12.13
N HIS A 129 -6.69 -6.23 11.53
CA HIS A 129 -6.60 -6.08 10.08
C HIS A 129 -5.30 -5.39 9.68
N VAL A 130 -4.85 -5.69 8.46
CA VAL A 130 -3.76 -4.98 7.78
C VAL A 130 -4.27 -4.50 6.43
N VAL A 131 -3.95 -3.26 6.07
CA VAL A 131 -4.16 -2.72 4.73
C VAL A 131 -2.85 -2.23 4.14
N CYS A 132 -2.62 -2.49 2.84
CA CYS A 132 -1.41 -2.07 2.13
C CYS A 132 -1.82 -1.50 0.77
N MET A 133 -2.00 -0.18 0.67
CA MET A 133 -2.40 0.47 -0.57
C MET A 133 -1.20 1.04 -1.32
N ASP A 134 -0.93 0.50 -2.51
CA ASP A 134 0.14 0.93 -3.43
C ASP A 134 1.56 0.93 -2.82
N SER A 135 1.77 0.23 -1.69
CA SER A 135 3.08 0.07 -1.05
C SER A 135 3.85 -1.14 -1.59
N MET A 136 3.14 -2.23 -1.90
CA MET A 136 3.78 -3.47 -2.35
C MET A 136 4.04 -3.54 -3.87
N ILE A 137 3.56 -2.59 -4.66
CA ILE A 137 3.66 -2.58 -6.13
C ILE A 137 5.10 -2.48 -6.66
N HIS A 138 6.05 -2.13 -5.80
CA HIS A 138 7.47 -1.98 -6.13
C HIS A 138 8.31 -3.22 -5.80
N TYR A 139 7.74 -4.19 -5.10
CA TYR A 139 8.47 -5.39 -4.66
C TYR A 139 8.29 -6.55 -5.62
N HIS A 140 9.32 -7.39 -5.72
CA HIS A 140 9.24 -8.63 -6.48
C HIS A 140 8.20 -9.57 -5.84
N ARG A 141 7.52 -10.38 -6.65
CA ARG A 141 6.44 -11.28 -6.21
C ARG A 141 6.77 -12.14 -4.98
N ARG A 142 8.03 -12.60 -4.86
CA ARG A 142 8.47 -13.40 -3.70
C ARG A 142 8.62 -12.56 -2.44
N ASP A 143 9.05 -11.30 -2.59
CA ASP A 143 9.17 -10.37 -1.48
C ASP A 143 7.78 -9.94 -0.99
N ILE A 144 6.82 -9.74 -1.92
CA ILE A 144 5.40 -9.53 -1.58
C ILE A 144 4.89 -10.69 -0.73
N THR A 145 5.09 -11.94 -1.19
CA THR A 145 4.60 -13.14 -0.47
C THR A 145 5.21 -13.25 0.93
N LYS A 146 6.51 -12.97 1.07
CA LYS A 146 7.19 -12.97 2.38
C LYS A 146 6.74 -11.85 3.30
N ALA A 147 6.53 -10.64 2.75
CA ALA A 147 5.98 -9.54 3.52
C ALA A 147 4.57 -9.89 4.04
N LEU A 148 3.72 -10.47 3.19
CA LEU A 148 2.40 -10.96 3.60
C LEU A 148 2.50 -12.04 4.68
N ALA A 149 3.44 -12.98 4.57
CA ALA A 149 3.70 -14.00 5.60
C ALA A 149 4.10 -13.37 6.93
N GLY A 150 5.00 -12.40 6.94
CA GLY A 150 5.39 -11.67 8.15
C GLY A 150 4.24 -10.88 8.77
N LEU A 151 3.41 -10.24 7.96
CA LEU A 151 2.20 -9.56 8.43
C LEU A 151 1.15 -10.54 8.96
N ALA A 152 1.01 -11.71 8.34
CA ALA A 152 0.04 -12.74 8.72
C ALA A 152 0.31 -13.33 10.12
N GLN A 153 1.57 -13.39 10.55
CA GLN A 153 1.94 -13.89 11.88
C GLN A 153 1.36 -13.03 13.02
N ARG A 154 1.05 -11.77 12.74
CA ARG A 154 0.54 -10.81 13.72
C ARG A 154 -0.82 -10.18 13.35
N THR A 155 -1.52 -10.79 12.39
CA THR A 155 -2.85 -10.35 11.97
C THR A 155 -3.86 -11.44 12.26
N SER A 156 -4.98 -11.09 12.90
CA SER A 156 -5.97 -12.08 13.35
C SER A 156 -7.09 -12.35 12.33
N GLN A 157 -7.44 -11.40 11.44
CA GLN A 157 -8.65 -11.51 10.63
C GLN A 157 -8.42 -11.31 9.12
N ARG A 158 -7.93 -10.13 8.68
CA ARG A 158 -7.85 -9.80 7.24
C ARG A 158 -6.58 -9.04 6.88
N ILE A 159 -6.04 -9.34 5.70
CA ILE A 159 -4.97 -8.59 5.06
C ILE A 159 -5.46 -8.17 3.67
N ALA A 160 -5.72 -6.88 3.49
CA ALA A 160 -6.13 -6.31 2.21
C ALA A 160 -4.96 -5.52 1.62
N PHE A 161 -4.54 -5.85 0.42
CA PHE A 161 -3.38 -5.23 -0.19
C PHE A 161 -3.56 -5.02 -1.69
N THR A 162 -2.73 -4.17 -2.29
CA THR A 162 -2.69 -3.96 -3.73
C THR A 162 -1.37 -4.41 -4.34
N PHE A 163 -1.43 -4.85 -5.58
CA PHE A 163 -0.29 -5.15 -6.43
C PHE A 163 -0.50 -4.61 -7.84
N ALA A 164 0.57 -4.42 -8.59
CA ALA A 164 0.51 -4.03 -9.98
C ALA A 164 0.20 -5.27 -10.86
N PRO A 165 -0.98 -5.34 -11.52
CA PRO A 165 -1.30 -6.50 -12.33
C PRO A 165 -0.47 -6.51 -13.62
N LYS A 166 0.03 -7.67 -14.03
CA LYS A 166 0.69 -7.83 -15.33
C LYS A 166 -0.33 -7.62 -16.44
N ASN A 167 -0.15 -6.54 -17.22
CA ASN A 167 -0.97 -6.29 -18.40
C ASN A 167 -0.10 -5.71 -19.52
N PRO A 168 -0.46 -5.93 -20.81
CA PRO A 168 0.35 -5.48 -21.95
C PRO A 168 0.57 -3.96 -21.95
N PHE A 169 -0.44 -3.17 -21.62
CA PHE A 169 -0.35 -1.70 -21.59
C PHE A 169 0.64 -1.21 -20.52
N LEU A 170 0.56 -1.73 -19.31
CA LEU A 170 1.49 -1.40 -18.23
C LEU A 170 2.92 -1.84 -18.58
N SER A 171 3.08 -3.01 -19.15
CA SER A 171 4.38 -3.51 -19.62
C SER A 171 4.98 -2.61 -20.70
N THR A 172 4.18 -2.15 -21.66
CA THR A 172 4.61 -1.20 -22.69
C THR A 172 4.99 0.16 -22.09
N MET A 173 4.17 0.71 -21.20
CA MET A 173 4.47 1.97 -20.49
C MET A 173 5.80 1.89 -19.73
N ILE A 174 6.06 0.80 -19.01
CA ILE A 174 7.31 0.58 -18.28
C ILE A 174 8.49 0.50 -19.26
N THR A 175 8.33 -0.23 -20.37
CA THR A 175 9.39 -0.37 -21.38
C THR A 175 9.71 0.97 -22.05
N VAL A 176 8.70 1.73 -22.45
CA VAL A 176 8.88 3.08 -23.01
C VAL A 176 9.49 4.02 -21.99
N GLY A 177 9.07 3.96 -20.72
CA GLY A 177 9.64 4.73 -19.63
C GLY A 177 11.16 4.46 -19.42
N ARG A 178 11.64 3.26 -19.78
CA ARG A 178 13.08 2.93 -19.73
C ARG A 178 13.92 3.68 -20.76
N LEU A 179 13.32 4.20 -21.82
CA LEU A 179 14.02 4.95 -22.88
C LEU A 179 14.29 6.42 -22.52
N PHE A 180 13.65 6.96 -21.47
CA PHE A 180 13.88 8.34 -21.02
C PHE A 180 15.04 8.46 -20.04
N PRO A 181 15.72 9.65 -19.95
CA PRO A 181 16.91 9.86 -19.10
C PRO A 181 16.67 9.54 -17.62
N ARG A 182 17.74 9.14 -16.90
CA ARG A 182 17.70 8.53 -15.56
C ARG A 182 17.53 9.49 -14.37
N GLY A 183 17.32 10.79 -14.58
CA GLY A 183 17.40 11.80 -13.51
C GLY A 183 16.36 11.71 -12.40
N ASP A 184 15.06 11.49 -12.73
CA ASP A 184 13.93 11.61 -11.76
C ASP A 184 12.91 10.46 -11.89
N ARG A 185 13.37 9.23 -12.04
CA ARG A 185 12.48 8.11 -12.27
C ARG A 185 11.84 7.61 -10.99
N ALA A 186 10.50 7.48 -11.03
CA ALA A 186 9.77 6.68 -10.05
C ALA A 186 10.39 5.28 -9.92
N PRO A 187 10.46 4.70 -8.71
CA PRO A 187 10.88 3.33 -8.52
C PRO A 187 10.08 2.41 -9.43
N PHE A 188 10.76 1.43 -10.03
CA PHE A 188 10.09 0.51 -10.95
C PHE A 188 8.92 -0.17 -10.25
N ILE A 189 7.77 -0.10 -10.90
CA ILE A 189 6.64 -0.95 -10.58
C ILE A 189 6.98 -2.36 -11.08
N GLU A 190 6.74 -3.37 -10.25
CA GLU A 190 6.97 -4.78 -10.55
C GLU A 190 5.65 -5.49 -10.87
N PRO A 191 5.25 -5.58 -12.16
CA PRO A 191 3.98 -6.19 -12.51
C PRO A 191 3.98 -7.70 -12.26
N VAL A 192 2.95 -8.18 -11.59
CA VAL A 192 2.77 -9.59 -11.26
C VAL A 192 1.45 -10.10 -11.83
N ALA A 193 1.45 -11.28 -12.46
CA ALA A 193 0.21 -11.93 -12.86
C ALA A 193 -0.53 -12.44 -11.62
N GLU A 194 -1.83 -12.15 -11.53
CA GLU A 194 -2.69 -12.56 -10.40
C GLU A 194 -2.54 -14.03 -10.06
N GLN A 195 -2.66 -14.92 -11.05
CA GLN A 195 -2.53 -16.36 -10.86
C GLN A 195 -1.16 -16.77 -10.30
N THR A 196 -0.09 -16.06 -10.69
CA THR A 196 1.26 -16.34 -10.16
C THR A 196 1.36 -15.92 -8.70
N LEU A 197 0.83 -14.75 -8.34
CA LEU A 197 0.81 -14.29 -6.96
C LEU A 197 -0.06 -15.18 -6.09
N ALA A 198 -1.26 -15.53 -6.55
CA ALA A 198 -2.17 -16.44 -5.87
C ALA A 198 -1.52 -17.80 -5.58
N LYS A 199 -0.84 -18.38 -6.57
CA LYS A 199 -0.09 -19.64 -6.38
C LYS A 199 1.01 -19.51 -5.31
N LEU A 200 1.78 -18.42 -5.32
CA LEU A 200 2.83 -18.20 -4.32
C LEU A 200 2.24 -18.07 -2.92
N ILE A 201 1.14 -17.32 -2.76
CA ILE A 201 0.43 -17.16 -1.48
C ILE A 201 -0.08 -18.52 -0.98
N THR A 202 -0.72 -19.30 -1.84
CA THR A 202 -1.29 -20.61 -1.46
C THR A 202 -0.24 -21.64 -1.06
N HIS A 203 1.00 -21.52 -1.60
CA HIS A 203 2.09 -22.44 -1.29
C HIS A 203 3.06 -21.92 -0.22
N GLU A 204 2.83 -20.71 0.32
CA GLU A 204 3.64 -20.16 1.40
C GLU A 204 3.25 -20.82 2.73
N PRO A 205 4.18 -21.49 3.43
CA PRO A 205 3.88 -22.23 4.65
C PRO A 205 3.21 -21.36 5.73
N ASP A 206 3.66 -20.12 5.89
CA ASP A 206 3.15 -19.18 6.91
C ASP A 206 1.78 -18.58 6.53
N LEU A 207 1.27 -18.85 5.32
CA LEU A 207 -0.03 -18.40 4.84
C LEU A 207 -1.06 -19.53 4.72
N THR A 208 -0.77 -20.75 5.17
CA THR A 208 -1.66 -21.91 5.03
C THR A 208 -3.01 -21.75 5.73
N ALA A 209 -3.08 -20.95 6.79
CA ALA A 209 -4.33 -20.61 7.49
C ALA A 209 -5.13 -19.48 6.80
N TRP A 210 -4.60 -18.90 5.72
CA TRP A 210 -5.18 -17.77 5.02
C TRP A 210 -5.75 -18.18 3.67
N LYS A 211 -6.90 -17.59 3.32
CA LYS A 211 -7.56 -17.84 2.03
C LYS A 211 -7.68 -16.53 1.26
N ILE A 212 -7.47 -16.59 -0.05
CA ILE A 212 -7.81 -15.48 -0.95
C ILE A 212 -9.34 -15.44 -1.05
N ASP A 213 -9.94 -14.37 -0.53
CA ASP A 213 -11.39 -14.21 -0.47
C ASP A 213 -11.93 -13.43 -1.67
N ALA A 214 -11.28 -12.32 -2.02
CA ALA A 214 -11.67 -11.51 -3.16
C ALA A 214 -10.47 -10.82 -3.83
N THR A 215 -10.68 -10.44 -5.07
CA THR A 215 -9.75 -9.62 -5.86
C THR A 215 -10.52 -8.66 -6.74
N GLN A 216 -10.02 -7.42 -6.89
CA GLN A 216 -10.65 -6.41 -7.74
C GLN A 216 -9.60 -5.51 -8.40
N LYS A 217 -9.68 -5.41 -9.71
CA LYS A 217 -8.81 -4.55 -10.52
C LYS A 217 -9.46 -3.20 -10.75
N ILE A 218 -8.67 -2.13 -10.55
CA ILE A 218 -9.02 -0.76 -10.93
C ILE A 218 -8.12 -0.32 -12.08
N ALA A 219 -8.73 0.22 -13.12
CA ALA A 219 -8.04 0.78 -14.29
C ALA A 219 -8.68 2.13 -14.65
N ARG A 220 -8.02 3.23 -14.33
CA ARG A 220 -8.46 4.61 -14.58
C ARG A 220 -7.32 5.39 -15.22
N GLY A 221 -7.30 5.41 -16.57
CA GLY A 221 -6.23 6.06 -17.32
C GLY A 221 -4.86 5.50 -16.95
N PHE A 222 -4.01 6.31 -16.31
CA PHE A 222 -2.66 5.92 -15.92
C PHE A 222 -2.57 5.19 -14.58
N TYR A 223 -3.67 5.06 -13.85
CA TYR A 223 -3.72 4.24 -12.63
C TYR A 223 -4.24 2.84 -12.94
N ILE A 224 -3.38 1.85 -12.76
CA ILE A 224 -3.73 0.44 -12.91
C ILE A 224 -3.18 -0.31 -11.71
N SER A 225 -4.06 -0.74 -10.83
CA SER A 225 -3.72 -1.49 -9.62
C SER A 225 -4.78 -2.55 -9.35
N GLN A 226 -4.43 -3.59 -8.62
CA GLN A 226 -5.36 -4.67 -8.28
C GLN A 226 -5.31 -4.93 -6.80
N ALA A 227 -6.48 -4.89 -6.16
CA ALA A 227 -6.65 -5.27 -4.78
C ALA A 227 -6.83 -6.78 -4.63
N MET A 228 -6.35 -7.32 -3.52
CA MET A 228 -6.60 -8.69 -3.07
C MET A 228 -6.78 -8.67 -1.56
N VAL A 229 -7.70 -9.49 -1.05
CA VAL A 229 -7.89 -9.67 0.40
C VAL A 229 -7.69 -11.13 0.78
N LEU A 230 -6.92 -11.31 1.83
CA LEU A 230 -6.73 -12.58 2.52
C LEU A 230 -7.56 -12.56 3.81
N THR A 231 -8.23 -13.66 4.09
CA THR A 231 -9.00 -13.89 5.32
C THR A 231 -8.50 -15.15 6.02
N ARG A 232 -8.51 -15.12 7.33
CA ARG A 232 -8.11 -16.25 8.18
C ARG A 232 -9.32 -17.02 8.68
#